data_2cf1f0ae747295d1b6045070e6f0e672
#
_entry.id   2cf1f0ae747295d1b6045070e6f0e672
#
_cell.length_a   1.000
_cell.length_b   1.000
_cell.length_c   1.000
_cell.angle_alpha   90.00
_cell.angle_beta   90.00
_cell.angle_gamma   90.00
#
_symmetry.space_group_name_H-M   'P 1'
#
loop_
_entity.id
_entity.type
_entity.pdbx_description
1 polymer ?
#
loop_
_entity_poly.entity_id
_entity_poly.type
_entity_poly.pdbx_seq_one_letter_code
_entity_poly.pdbx_strand_id
1 'polypeptide(L)'
;DEGIDLDFPDYVLHKMVTVMRGGQEVKISKRAGSYVSLRDLMDWSGGGDPQRGRDAVRFFLISRRADSEFQFDVDLALSRSDENPVYYVQYAHARICSVLRQAQQQFDWQAHRVNAQHMADLGIERLSSERELALCALLARWPSQVQEAAEQLAPHAIAFYLRELASAFHAWYNADRFLVEDQALREARLVLLGCIAQVLRQGLSLVGVSAPESM
;
A
#
# COMPACT_ATOMS: atom_id res chain seq x y z
N ASP A 1 10.80 -41.68 -14.86
CA ASP A 1 9.46 -41.30 -14.31
C ASP A 1 9.69 -40.29 -13.21
N GLU A 2 9.83 -39.01 -13.59
CA GLU A 2 9.66 -37.92 -12.63
C GLU A 2 8.19 -37.93 -12.25
N GLY A 3 7.89 -38.29 -11.01
CA GLY A 3 6.52 -38.40 -10.52
C GLY A 3 5.82 -37.06 -10.69
N ILE A 4 4.76 -37.06 -11.49
CA ILE A 4 3.84 -35.92 -11.57
C ILE A 4 3.26 -35.78 -10.18
N ASP A 5 3.50 -34.65 -9.54
CA ASP A 5 2.86 -34.29 -8.28
C ASP A 5 1.34 -34.30 -8.52
N LEU A 6 0.65 -35.26 -7.89
CA LEU A 6 -0.79 -35.42 -8.08
C LEU A 6 -1.62 -34.26 -7.52
N ASP A 7 -0.98 -33.40 -6.72
CA ASP A 7 -1.58 -32.19 -6.16
C ASP A 7 -1.44 -30.96 -7.07
N PHE A 8 -0.78 -31.06 -8.22
CA PHE A 8 -0.68 -29.99 -9.21
C PHE A 8 -1.80 -30.10 -10.27
N PRO A 9 -2.48 -28.99 -10.63
CA PRO A 9 -2.35 -27.62 -10.11
C PRO A 9 -3.20 -27.35 -8.85
N ASP A 10 -2.73 -26.39 -8.03
CA ASP A 10 -3.51 -25.85 -6.92
C ASP A 10 -4.68 -24.99 -7.43
N TYR A 11 -5.85 -25.15 -6.84
CA TYR A 11 -7.05 -24.39 -7.17
C TYR A 11 -7.47 -23.48 -6.02
N VAL A 12 -7.49 -22.19 -6.28
CA VAL A 12 -8.03 -21.19 -5.35
C VAL A 12 -9.41 -20.77 -5.84
N LEU A 13 -10.45 -21.13 -5.07
CA LEU A 13 -11.83 -20.78 -5.41
C LEU A 13 -12.19 -19.41 -4.87
N HIS A 14 -12.73 -18.56 -5.75
CA HIS A 14 -13.19 -17.22 -5.41
C HIS A 14 -14.70 -17.15 -5.37
N LYS A 15 -15.23 -16.42 -4.37
CA LYS A 15 -16.64 -16.02 -4.38
C LYS A 15 -16.91 -14.92 -5.40
N MET A 16 -18.18 -14.76 -5.72
CA MET A 16 -18.64 -13.77 -6.70
C MET A 16 -18.35 -12.35 -6.25
N VAL A 17 -18.02 -11.52 -7.23
CA VAL A 17 -17.88 -10.06 -7.06
C VAL A 17 -19.12 -9.38 -7.62
N THR A 18 -19.79 -8.59 -6.79
CA THR A 18 -20.88 -7.71 -7.19
C THR A 18 -20.33 -6.31 -7.45
N VAL A 19 -20.77 -5.64 -8.50
CA VAL A 19 -20.34 -4.27 -8.83
C VAL A 19 -21.43 -3.29 -8.44
N MET A 20 -21.07 -2.27 -7.66
CA MET A 20 -21.92 -1.16 -7.25
C MET A 20 -21.48 0.13 -7.94
N ARG A 21 -22.43 0.93 -8.43
CA ARG A 21 -22.19 2.25 -9.01
C ARG A 21 -23.39 3.16 -8.78
N GLY A 22 -23.17 4.36 -8.26
CA GLY A 22 -24.24 5.29 -7.88
C GLY A 22 -25.18 4.71 -6.82
N GLY A 23 -24.65 3.89 -5.89
CA GLY A 23 -25.43 3.22 -4.86
C GLY A 23 -26.31 2.07 -5.34
N GLN A 24 -26.20 1.65 -6.61
CA GLN A 24 -27.00 0.57 -7.19
C GLN A 24 -26.11 -0.53 -7.76
N GLU A 25 -26.61 -1.77 -7.70
CA GLU A 25 -25.94 -2.90 -8.33
C GLU A 25 -26.00 -2.79 -9.86
N VAL A 26 -24.82 -2.90 -10.49
CA VAL A 26 -24.73 -2.99 -11.95
C VAL A 26 -25.15 -4.39 -12.38
N LYS A 27 -26.39 -4.51 -12.87
CA LYS A 27 -26.96 -5.81 -13.28
C LYS A 27 -26.27 -6.36 -14.51
N ILE A 28 -25.77 -7.58 -14.37
CA ILE A 28 -25.21 -8.37 -15.48
C ILE A 28 -26.29 -9.26 -16.04
N SER A 29 -26.61 -9.13 -17.33
CA SER A 29 -27.56 -9.98 -18.01
C SER A 29 -26.92 -10.67 -19.21
N LYS A 30 -26.61 -11.96 -19.08
CA LYS A 30 -26.10 -12.78 -20.20
C LYS A 30 -27.03 -12.78 -21.40
N ARG A 31 -28.36 -12.73 -21.16
CA ARG A 31 -29.38 -12.72 -22.23
C ARG A 31 -29.45 -11.40 -22.99
N ALA A 32 -29.17 -10.28 -22.31
CA ALA A 32 -29.14 -8.96 -22.92
C ALA A 32 -27.75 -8.59 -23.46
N GLY A 33 -26.75 -9.46 -23.35
CA GLY A 33 -25.38 -9.18 -23.77
C GLY A 33 -24.66 -8.15 -22.90
N SER A 34 -25.24 -7.79 -21.74
CA SER A 34 -24.59 -6.85 -20.81
C SER A 34 -23.72 -7.59 -19.82
N TYR A 35 -22.44 -7.26 -19.80
CA TYR A 35 -21.45 -7.73 -18.81
C TYR A 35 -20.52 -6.57 -18.46
N VAL A 36 -19.98 -6.63 -17.26
CA VAL A 36 -18.96 -5.67 -16.83
C VAL A 36 -17.59 -6.33 -17.02
N SER A 37 -16.77 -5.74 -17.87
CA SER A 37 -15.40 -6.17 -18.07
C SER A 37 -14.47 -5.51 -17.07
N LEU A 38 -13.25 -6.06 -16.88
CA LEU A 38 -12.21 -5.40 -16.11
C LEU A 38 -11.84 -4.02 -16.69
N ARG A 39 -11.97 -3.85 -18.01
CA ARG A 39 -11.77 -2.58 -18.69
C ARG A 39 -12.78 -1.54 -18.21
N ASP A 40 -14.07 -1.90 -18.17
CA ASP A 40 -15.12 -1.01 -17.69
C ASP A 40 -14.86 -0.57 -16.23
N LEU A 41 -14.47 -1.52 -15.37
CA LEU A 41 -14.13 -1.19 -13.97
C LEU A 41 -12.95 -0.20 -13.89
N MET A 42 -11.90 -0.42 -14.68
CA MET A 42 -10.75 0.49 -14.72
C MET A 42 -11.13 1.87 -15.22
N ASP A 43 -11.90 1.96 -16.29
CA ASP A 43 -12.32 3.23 -16.88
C ASP A 43 -13.24 4.01 -15.91
N TRP A 44 -14.15 3.33 -15.23
CA TRP A 44 -15.04 3.95 -14.24
C TRP A 44 -14.30 4.41 -12.98
N SER A 45 -13.37 3.59 -12.48
CA SER A 45 -12.62 3.89 -11.24
C SER A 45 -11.46 4.86 -11.45
N GLY A 46 -11.03 5.06 -12.70
CA GLY A 46 -9.88 5.90 -13.03
C GLY A 46 -10.18 7.39 -13.10
N GLY A 47 -11.43 7.76 -13.42
CA GLY A 47 -11.79 9.17 -13.63
C GLY A 47 -10.99 9.84 -14.75
N GLY A 48 -10.71 9.11 -15.82
CA GLY A 48 -9.91 9.55 -16.97
C GLY A 48 -8.41 9.25 -16.87
N ASP A 49 -7.93 8.68 -15.76
CA ASP A 49 -6.56 8.23 -15.58
C ASP A 49 -6.49 6.69 -15.60
N PRO A 50 -5.94 6.08 -16.67
CA PRO A 50 -5.87 4.63 -16.80
C PRO A 50 -5.00 3.94 -15.73
N GLN A 51 -3.93 4.60 -15.25
CA GLN A 51 -3.08 4.05 -14.20
C GLN A 51 -3.83 3.99 -12.88
N ARG A 52 -4.52 5.08 -12.52
CA ARG A 52 -5.36 5.14 -11.32
C ARG A 52 -6.47 4.09 -11.34
N GLY A 53 -7.14 3.92 -12.49
CA GLY A 53 -8.18 2.90 -12.64
C GLY A 53 -7.63 1.49 -12.45
N ARG A 54 -6.48 1.17 -13.03
CA ARG A 54 -5.79 -0.10 -12.85
C ARG A 54 -5.41 -0.34 -11.39
N ASP A 55 -4.83 0.65 -10.73
CA ASP A 55 -4.40 0.57 -9.34
C ASP A 55 -5.60 0.33 -8.40
N ALA A 56 -6.70 1.06 -8.61
CA ALA A 56 -7.92 0.91 -7.84
C ALA A 56 -8.49 -0.52 -7.99
N VAL A 57 -8.70 -0.97 -9.21
CA VAL A 57 -9.27 -2.31 -9.47
C VAL A 57 -8.38 -3.40 -8.87
N ARG A 58 -7.07 -3.35 -9.09
CA ARG A 58 -6.15 -4.36 -8.54
C ARG A 58 -6.17 -4.36 -7.01
N PHE A 59 -6.02 -3.20 -6.38
CA PHE A 59 -5.97 -3.11 -4.92
C PHE A 59 -7.27 -3.59 -4.27
N PHE A 60 -8.43 -3.17 -4.80
CA PHE A 60 -9.73 -3.55 -4.26
C PHE A 60 -9.97 -5.06 -4.36
N LEU A 61 -9.67 -5.67 -5.51
CA LEU A 61 -9.85 -7.11 -5.70
C LEU A 61 -8.88 -7.93 -4.85
N ILE A 62 -7.61 -7.52 -4.77
CA ILE A 62 -6.58 -8.22 -3.98
C ILE A 62 -6.81 -8.06 -2.47
N SER A 63 -7.39 -6.94 -2.02
CA SER A 63 -7.62 -6.66 -0.59
C SER A 63 -8.71 -7.55 0.04
N ARG A 64 -9.15 -8.62 -0.64
CA ARG A 64 -10.19 -9.51 -0.15
C ARG A 64 -9.72 -10.95 -0.13
N ARG A 65 -10.19 -11.70 0.87
CA ARG A 65 -10.01 -13.15 0.90
C ARG A 65 -10.81 -13.77 -0.26
N ALA A 66 -10.23 -14.79 -0.87
CA ALA A 66 -10.88 -15.49 -1.97
C ALA A 66 -12.28 -16.05 -1.60
N ASP A 67 -12.43 -16.51 -0.35
CA ASP A 67 -13.63 -17.12 0.20
C ASP A 67 -14.69 -16.12 0.70
N SER A 68 -14.43 -14.79 0.56
CA SER A 68 -15.34 -13.73 1.00
C SER A 68 -16.14 -13.16 -0.15
N GLU A 69 -17.45 -12.94 0.05
CA GLU A 69 -18.25 -12.13 -0.87
C GLU A 69 -17.74 -10.70 -0.91
N PHE A 70 -17.73 -10.11 -2.09
CA PHE A 70 -17.20 -8.78 -2.28
C PHE A 70 -18.09 -7.91 -3.15
N GLN A 71 -18.36 -6.70 -2.69
CA GLN A 71 -18.98 -5.63 -3.46
C GLN A 71 -17.92 -4.63 -3.89
N PHE A 72 -17.64 -4.56 -5.18
CA PHE A 72 -16.75 -3.56 -5.75
C PHE A 72 -17.54 -2.26 -5.93
N ASP A 73 -17.26 -1.29 -5.08
CA ASP A 73 -17.87 0.04 -5.13
C ASP A 73 -17.02 0.96 -6.02
N VAL A 74 -17.56 1.30 -7.20
CA VAL A 74 -16.89 2.17 -8.19
C VAL A 74 -16.74 3.58 -7.65
N ASP A 75 -17.73 4.10 -6.92
CA ASP A 75 -17.70 5.48 -6.41
C ASP A 75 -16.64 5.63 -5.29
N LEU A 76 -16.55 4.63 -4.42
CA LEU A 76 -15.49 4.55 -3.43
C LEU A 76 -14.10 4.43 -4.08
N ALA A 77 -13.95 3.57 -5.09
CA ALA A 77 -12.69 3.39 -5.82
C ALA A 77 -12.24 4.66 -6.55
N LEU A 78 -13.19 5.49 -7.00
CA LEU A 78 -12.94 6.78 -7.64
C LEU A 78 -12.61 7.90 -6.63
N SER A 79 -13.05 7.77 -5.37
CA SER A 79 -12.92 8.84 -4.37
C SER A 79 -11.45 9.14 -4.02
N ARG A 80 -11.20 10.40 -3.59
CA ARG A 80 -9.92 10.86 -3.05
C ARG A 80 -10.07 11.14 -1.55
N SER A 81 -10.47 10.10 -0.81
CA SER A 81 -10.71 10.19 0.62
C SER A 81 -9.99 9.06 1.37
N ASP A 82 -9.85 9.21 2.66
CA ASP A 82 -9.26 8.21 3.55
C ASP A 82 -10.06 6.89 3.59
N GLU A 83 -11.31 6.91 3.14
CA GLU A 83 -12.14 5.72 3.00
C GLU A 83 -11.70 4.84 1.82
N ASN A 84 -11.10 5.43 0.78
CA ASN A 84 -10.55 4.70 -0.36
C ASN A 84 -9.20 4.06 0.04
N PRO A 85 -9.13 2.73 0.19
CA PRO A 85 -7.95 2.09 0.76
C PRO A 85 -6.70 2.20 -0.12
N VAL A 86 -6.83 2.23 -1.46
CA VAL A 86 -5.65 2.41 -2.33
C VAL A 86 -5.16 3.85 -2.27
N TYR A 87 -6.07 4.82 -2.31
CA TYR A 87 -5.72 6.23 -2.16
C TYR A 87 -5.00 6.48 -0.85
N TYR A 88 -5.51 5.93 0.26
CA TYR A 88 -4.95 6.09 1.59
C TYR A 88 -3.48 5.62 1.70
N VAL A 89 -3.18 4.45 1.13
CA VAL A 89 -1.81 3.90 1.11
C VAL A 89 -0.90 4.70 0.17
N GLN A 90 -1.35 5.03 -1.02
CA GLN A 90 -0.59 5.84 -1.97
C GLN A 90 -0.32 7.25 -1.44
N TYR A 91 -1.28 7.85 -0.75
CA TYR A 91 -1.14 9.17 -0.14
C TYR A 91 -0.11 9.16 1.00
N ALA A 92 0.00 8.07 1.78
CA ALA A 92 1.08 7.91 2.75
C ALA A 92 2.46 7.99 2.07
N HIS A 93 2.66 7.23 0.99
CA HIS A 93 3.90 7.26 0.22
C HIS A 93 4.21 8.67 -0.35
N ALA A 94 3.25 9.31 -0.98
CA ALA A 94 3.41 10.65 -1.55
C ALA A 94 3.74 11.72 -0.48
N ARG A 95 3.13 11.64 0.70
CA ARG A 95 3.45 12.52 1.85
C ARG A 95 4.89 12.34 2.30
N ILE A 96 5.36 11.10 2.45
CA ILE A 96 6.76 10.82 2.82
C ILE A 96 7.70 11.40 1.78
N CYS A 97 7.46 11.15 0.50
CA CYS A 97 8.27 11.71 -0.59
C CYS A 97 8.32 13.24 -0.55
N SER A 98 7.22 13.90 -0.17
CA SER A 98 7.17 15.34 0.00
C SER A 98 8.07 15.82 1.15
N VAL A 99 8.05 15.15 2.31
CA VAL A 99 8.93 15.48 3.45
C VAL A 99 10.39 15.27 3.09
N LEU A 100 10.73 14.17 2.42
CA LEU A 100 12.10 13.88 2.00
C LEU A 100 12.64 14.92 1.00
N ARG A 101 11.81 15.38 0.05
CA ARG A 101 12.17 16.49 -0.86
C ARG A 101 12.40 17.80 -0.11
N GLN A 102 11.58 18.11 0.89
CA GLN A 102 11.78 19.30 1.72
C GLN A 102 13.09 19.20 2.53
N ALA A 103 13.39 18.02 3.09
CA ALA A 103 14.64 17.78 3.80
C ALA A 103 15.86 17.96 2.89
N GLN A 104 15.79 17.48 1.66
CA GLN A 104 16.85 17.69 0.67
C GLN A 104 17.06 19.18 0.36
N GLN A 105 15.99 19.94 0.20
CA GLN A 105 16.07 21.37 -0.11
C GLN A 105 16.57 22.22 1.06
N GLN A 106 16.18 21.89 2.29
CA GLN A 106 16.47 22.71 3.47
C GLN A 106 17.76 22.32 4.17
N PHE A 107 18.15 21.05 4.12
CA PHE A 107 19.24 20.49 4.93
C PHE A 107 20.27 19.69 4.11
N ASP A 108 20.20 19.72 2.78
CA ASP A 108 21.06 18.91 1.87
C ASP A 108 21.06 17.40 2.23
N TRP A 109 19.94 16.92 2.78
CA TRP A 109 19.81 15.52 3.17
C TRP A 109 19.67 14.62 1.93
N GLN A 110 20.41 13.51 1.89
CA GLN A 110 20.41 12.62 0.75
C GLN A 110 20.20 11.16 1.17
N ALA A 111 19.08 10.59 0.74
CA ALA A 111 18.66 9.22 1.09
C ALA A 111 19.68 8.14 0.70
N HIS A 112 20.43 8.30 -0.40
CA HIS A 112 21.40 7.31 -0.88
C HIS A 112 22.66 7.21 0.00
N ARG A 113 22.85 8.16 0.92
CA ARG A 113 23.93 8.09 1.91
C ARG A 113 23.62 7.16 3.08
N VAL A 114 22.37 6.71 3.19
CA VAL A 114 21.93 5.79 4.24
C VAL A 114 22.29 4.36 3.83
N ASN A 115 23.36 3.84 4.38
CA ASN A 115 23.75 2.42 4.28
C ASN A 115 23.83 1.80 5.69
N ALA A 116 23.93 0.47 5.78
CA ALA A 116 23.92 -0.24 7.06
C ALA A 116 24.99 0.26 8.06
N GLN A 117 26.13 0.69 7.57
CA GLN A 117 27.22 1.23 8.39
C GLN A 117 26.94 2.64 8.88
N HIS A 118 26.32 3.44 8.03
CA HIS A 118 25.88 4.79 8.35
C HIS A 118 24.70 4.81 9.31
N MET A 119 23.84 3.77 9.27
CA MET A 119 22.71 3.63 10.19
C MET A 119 23.14 3.48 11.66
N ALA A 120 24.33 2.90 11.93
CA ALA A 120 24.88 2.82 13.27
C ALA A 120 25.29 4.19 13.83
N ASP A 121 25.66 5.14 12.95
CA ASP A 121 26.13 6.48 13.32
C ASP A 121 24.98 7.52 13.34
N LEU A 122 23.79 7.16 12.88
CA LEU A 122 22.65 8.09 12.67
C LEU A 122 21.82 8.39 13.91
N GLY A 123 22.24 7.94 15.09
CA GLY A 123 21.48 8.21 16.30
C GLY A 123 20.05 7.63 16.31
N ILE A 124 19.86 6.45 15.71
CA ILE A 124 18.54 5.77 15.66
C ILE A 124 17.95 5.57 17.05
N GLU A 125 18.78 5.47 18.08
CA GLU A 125 18.37 5.43 19.49
C GLU A 125 17.62 6.69 19.95
N ARG A 126 17.65 7.78 19.17
CA ARG A 126 16.85 8.99 19.39
C ARG A 126 15.37 8.79 19.09
N LEU A 127 15.01 7.76 18.29
CA LEU A 127 13.63 7.38 18.06
C LEU A 127 13.06 6.74 19.34
N SER A 128 12.36 7.51 20.14
CA SER A 128 11.92 7.11 21.48
C SER A 128 10.42 7.27 21.72
N SER A 129 9.69 7.95 20.82
CA SER A 129 8.25 8.08 20.97
C SER A 129 7.55 6.74 20.71
N GLU A 130 6.41 6.53 21.36
CA GLU A 130 5.60 5.32 21.18
C GLU A 130 5.25 5.08 19.70
N ARG A 131 4.97 6.13 18.93
CA ARG A 131 4.65 6.05 17.51
C ARG A 131 5.86 5.63 16.66
N GLU A 132 7.05 6.18 16.95
CA GLU A 132 8.29 5.82 16.27
C GLU A 132 8.64 4.35 16.51
N LEU A 133 8.54 3.89 17.76
CA LEU A 133 8.80 2.50 18.13
C LEU A 133 7.78 1.54 17.51
N ALA A 134 6.49 1.91 17.47
CA ALA A 134 5.45 1.12 16.81
C ALA A 134 5.72 0.97 15.30
N LEU A 135 6.16 2.04 14.62
CA LEU A 135 6.55 1.99 13.21
C LEU A 135 7.78 1.11 12.98
N CYS A 136 8.78 1.18 13.84
CA CYS A 136 9.95 0.28 13.77
C CYS A 136 9.53 -1.20 13.92
N ALA A 137 8.63 -1.49 14.87
CA ALA A 137 8.11 -2.84 15.04
C ALA A 137 7.30 -3.34 13.84
N LEU A 138 6.49 -2.47 13.22
CA LEU A 138 5.79 -2.78 11.97
C LEU A 138 6.78 -3.11 10.85
N LEU A 139 7.79 -2.28 10.63
CA LEU A 139 8.81 -2.52 9.61
C LEU A 139 9.56 -3.84 9.82
N ALA A 140 9.87 -4.19 11.07
CA ALA A 140 10.53 -5.45 11.40
C ALA A 140 9.69 -6.68 11.03
N ARG A 141 8.36 -6.58 11.01
CA ARG A 141 7.45 -7.67 10.60
C ARG A 141 7.37 -7.86 9.08
N TRP A 142 7.84 -6.92 8.28
CA TRP A 142 7.66 -6.94 6.83
C TRP A 142 8.16 -8.23 6.16
N PRO A 143 9.39 -8.74 6.44
CA PRO A 143 9.86 -9.96 5.78
C PRO A 143 8.99 -11.20 6.07
N SER A 144 8.61 -11.41 7.33
CA SER A 144 7.73 -12.52 7.71
C SER A 144 6.33 -12.37 7.12
N GLN A 145 5.80 -11.14 7.06
CA GLN A 145 4.50 -10.87 6.44
C GLN A 145 4.46 -11.25 4.96
N VAL A 146 5.53 -10.97 4.22
CA VAL A 146 5.63 -11.37 2.81
C VAL A 146 5.73 -12.90 2.67
N GLN A 147 6.55 -13.53 3.50
CA GLN A 147 6.71 -14.97 3.50
C GLN A 147 5.37 -15.67 3.80
N GLU A 148 4.70 -15.30 4.88
CA GLU A 148 3.40 -15.87 5.26
C GLU A 148 2.33 -15.69 4.19
N ALA A 149 2.29 -14.50 3.57
CA ALA A 149 1.34 -14.22 2.48
C ALA A 149 1.59 -15.11 1.27
N ALA A 150 2.85 -15.42 0.95
CA ALA A 150 3.21 -16.31 -0.14
C ALA A 150 2.88 -17.78 0.18
N GLU A 151 3.25 -18.25 1.36
CA GLU A 151 3.01 -19.65 1.80
C GLU A 151 1.50 -19.96 1.89
N GLN A 152 0.69 -18.99 2.31
CA GLN A 152 -0.75 -19.14 2.46
C GLN A 152 -1.56 -18.77 1.20
N LEU A 153 -0.90 -18.40 0.08
CA LEU A 153 -1.53 -17.86 -1.13
C LEU A 153 -2.52 -16.71 -0.81
N ALA A 154 -2.14 -15.84 0.13
CA ALA A 154 -2.97 -14.82 0.75
C ALA A 154 -2.51 -13.38 0.42
N PRO A 155 -2.59 -12.93 -0.85
CA PRO A 155 -2.10 -11.59 -1.23
C PRO A 155 -2.84 -10.44 -0.52
N HIS A 156 -4.05 -10.69 -0.01
CA HIS A 156 -4.81 -9.73 0.79
C HIS A 156 -4.09 -9.34 2.10
N ALA A 157 -3.26 -10.23 2.66
CA ALA A 157 -2.47 -9.95 3.85
C ALA A 157 -1.47 -8.81 3.62
N ILE A 158 -0.90 -8.70 2.41
CA ILE A 158 -0.04 -7.58 2.02
C ILE A 158 -0.85 -6.27 2.01
N ALA A 159 -2.04 -6.26 1.41
CA ALA A 159 -2.87 -5.05 1.37
C ALA A 159 -3.29 -4.58 2.78
N PHE A 160 -3.59 -5.51 3.69
CA PHE A 160 -3.92 -5.19 5.08
C PHE A 160 -2.72 -4.61 5.83
N TYR A 161 -1.55 -5.23 5.67
CA TYR A 161 -0.31 -4.72 6.26
C TYR A 161 0.02 -3.30 5.76
N LEU A 162 -0.10 -3.04 4.45
CA LEU A 162 0.14 -1.70 3.89
C LEU A 162 -0.82 -0.65 4.47
N ARG A 163 -2.08 -1.01 4.69
CA ARG A 163 -3.05 -0.12 5.34
C ARG A 163 -2.70 0.14 6.81
N GLU A 164 -2.27 -0.89 7.55
CA GLU A 164 -1.80 -0.75 8.93
C GLU A 164 -0.60 0.19 9.00
N LEU A 165 0.41 -0.02 8.14
CA LEU A 165 1.60 0.83 8.06
C LEU A 165 1.26 2.28 7.69
N ALA A 166 0.39 2.47 6.69
CA ALA A 166 -0.08 3.80 6.30
C ALA A 166 -0.82 4.51 7.44
N SER A 167 -1.68 3.79 8.17
CA SER A 167 -2.42 4.33 9.32
C SER A 167 -1.47 4.77 10.45
N ALA A 168 -0.50 3.94 10.81
CA ALA A 168 0.50 4.28 11.82
C ALA A 168 1.34 5.50 11.37
N PHE A 169 1.72 5.56 10.10
CA PHE A 169 2.43 6.72 9.55
C PHE A 169 1.57 7.99 9.58
N HIS A 170 0.31 7.94 9.16
CA HIS A 170 -0.56 9.13 9.19
C HIS A 170 -0.79 9.64 10.61
N ALA A 171 -0.91 8.75 11.59
CA ALA A 171 -1.00 9.11 13.01
C ALA A 171 0.28 9.83 13.48
N TRP A 172 1.45 9.33 13.09
CA TRP A 172 2.73 9.96 13.39
C TRP A 172 2.89 11.31 12.68
N TYR A 173 2.55 11.38 11.38
CA TYR A 173 2.61 12.61 10.58
C TYR A 173 1.78 13.75 11.16
N ASN A 174 0.63 13.44 11.72
CA ASN A 174 -0.28 14.44 12.29
C ASN A 174 0.15 14.91 13.70
N ALA A 175 0.94 14.09 14.42
CA ALA A 175 1.33 14.38 15.79
C ALA A 175 2.72 15.01 15.93
N ASP A 176 3.65 14.69 15.03
CA ASP A 176 5.06 15.00 15.19
C ASP A 176 5.62 15.79 14.00
N ARG A 177 6.63 16.63 14.27
CA ARG A 177 7.39 17.34 13.23
C ARG A 177 8.63 16.52 12.88
N PHE A 178 8.89 16.31 11.59
CA PHE A 178 10.09 15.60 11.12
C PHE A 178 11.31 16.48 10.98
N LEU A 179 11.12 17.69 10.43
CA LEU A 179 12.18 18.65 10.15
C LEU A 179 12.42 19.55 11.39
N VAL A 180 12.93 18.92 12.46
CA VAL A 180 13.27 19.58 13.73
C VAL A 180 14.69 20.17 13.70
N GLU A 181 15.02 21.08 14.64
CA GLU A 181 16.35 21.70 14.74
C GLU A 181 17.42 20.70 15.19
N ASP A 182 17.09 19.77 16.12
CA ASP A 182 17.99 18.69 16.53
C ASP A 182 18.35 17.82 15.33
N GLN A 183 19.59 17.94 14.88
CA GLN A 183 20.08 17.25 13.68
C GLN A 183 19.98 15.74 13.82
N ALA A 184 20.42 15.18 14.95
CA ALA A 184 20.45 13.73 15.16
C ALA A 184 19.03 13.13 15.13
N LEU A 185 18.08 13.78 15.81
CA LEU A 185 16.69 13.35 15.80
C LEU A 185 16.06 13.51 14.41
N ARG A 186 16.35 14.62 13.71
CA ARG A 186 15.88 14.85 12.35
C ARG A 186 16.38 13.76 11.39
N GLU A 187 17.66 13.44 11.42
CA GLU A 187 18.26 12.40 10.57
C GLU A 187 17.66 11.03 10.87
N ALA A 188 17.51 10.65 12.13
CA ALA A 188 16.86 9.41 12.53
C ALA A 188 15.42 9.31 12.01
N ARG A 189 14.62 10.38 12.12
CA ARG A 189 13.26 10.46 11.59
C ARG A 189 13.21 10.35 10.07
N LEU A 190 14.13 11.00 9.36
CA LEU A 190 14.21 10.93 7.90
C LEU A 190 14.58 9.52 7.40
N VAL A 191 15.45 8.82 8.13
CA VAL A 191 15.76 7.41 7.85
C VAL A 191 14.53 6.54 8.05
N LEU A 192 13.81 6.68 9.16
CA LEU A 192 12.59 5.94 9.42
C LEU A 192 11.54 6.20 8.31
N LEU A 193 11.35 7.44 7.88
CA LEU A 193 10.50 7.80 6.75
C LEU A 193 10.94 7.10 5.46
N GLY A 194 12.24 7.06 5.17
CA GLY A 194 12.80 6.36 4.01
C GLY A 194 12.49 4.86 4.03
N CYS A 195 12.63 4.21 5.20
CA CYS A 195 12.29 2.80 5.38
C CYS A 195 10.78 2.55 5.15
N ILE A 196 9.91 3.41 5.69
CA ILE A 196 8.46 3.31 5.49
C ILE A 196 8.11 3.46 4.01
N ALA A 197 8.66 4.47 3.32
CA ALA A 197 8.44 4.68 1.88
C ALA A 197 8.88 3.47 1.05
N GLN A 198 10.03 2.88 1.39
CA GLN A 198 10.54 1.70 0.70
C GLN A 198 9.60 0.51 0.86
N VAL A 199 9.12 0.23 2.07
CA VAL A 199 8.20 -0.88 2.33
C VAL A 199 6.84 -0.65 1.66
N LEU A 200 6.29 0.58 1.73
CA LEU A 200 5.05 0.92 1.02
C LEU A 200 5.20 0.71 -0.49
N ARG A 201 6.29 1.17 -1.10
CA ARG A 201 6.57 1.00 -2.54
C ARG A 201 6.74 -0.47 -2.91
N GLN A 202 7.49 -1.24 -2.12
CA GLN A 202 7.68 -2.67 -2.36
C GLN A 202 6.36 -3.44 -2.26
N GLY A 203 5.59 -3.19 -1.21
CA GLY A 203 4.31 -3.87 -1.00
C GLY A 203 3.28 -3.52 -2.08
N LEU A 204 3.18 -2.24 -2.48
CA LEU A 204 2.33 -1.82 -3.61
C LEU A 204 2.79 -2.50 -4.91
N SER A 205 4.10 -2.59 -5.16
CA SER A 205 4.65 -3.29 -6.33
C SER A 205 4.31 -4.78 -6.33
N LEU A 206 4.39 -5.47 -5.19
CA LEU A 206 4.02 -6.89 -5.07
C LEU A 206 2.56 -7.14 -5.46
N VAL A 207 1.66 -6.22 -5.12
CA VAL A 207 0.25 -6.33 -5.52
C VAL A 207 -0.04 -5.67 -6.88
N GLY A 208 0.99 -5.21 -7.60
CA GLY A 208 0.91 -4.64 -8.96
C GLY A 208 0.24 -3.27 -9.01
N VAL A 209 0.39 -2.47 -7.95
CA VAL A 209 -0.14 -1.12 -7.78
C VAL A 209 1.01 -0.12 -7.75
N SER A 210 0.83 1.06 -8.33
CA SER A 210 1.87 2.09 -8.36
C SER A 210 2.03 2.77 -7.00
N ALA A 211 3.23 3.32 -6.75
CA ALA A 211 3.55 4.16 -5.59
C ALA A 211 3.90 5.57 -6.06
N PRO A 212 2.91 6.46 -6.26
CA PRO A 212 3.16 7.82 -6.75
C PRO A 212 3.94 8.63 -5.71
N GLU A 213 4.85 9.48 -6.19
CA GLU A 213 5.64 10.38 -5.34
C GLU A 213 4.93 11.72 -5.07
N SER A 214 3.83 11.97 -5.78
CA SER A 214 2.96 13.15 -5.61
C SER A 214 1.52 12.81 -5.96
N MET A 215 0.58 13.40 -5.24
CA MET A 215 -0.86 13.22 -5.45
C MET A 215 -1.60 14.56 -5.31
#